data_248eafbe02fecdb04a91a8736d4b4aaa
#
_entry.id   248eafbe02fecdb04a91a8736d4b4aaa
#
_cell.length_a   1.000
_cell.length_b   1.000
_cell.length_c   1.000
_cell.angle_alpha   90.00
_cell.angle_beta   90.00
_cell.angle_gamma   90.00
#
_symmetry.space_group_name_H-M   'P 1'
#
loop_
_entity.id
_entity.type
_entity.pdbx_description
1 polymer ?
#
loop_
_entity_poly.entity_id
_entity_poly.type
_entity_poly.pdbx_seq_one_letter_code
_entity_poly.pdbx_strand_id
1 'polypeptide(L)'
;MMRLIISLFGMMMSFLLNAQVEVLKRIPLRCSEPSDIVSSPDGKSFFVLADKYRICEYSASGEILSTKDMQSLDVEGVCFAGNKAFISEETLQRIHVMDATTMTELYTIPLHHGGGRNQGVEAITWIASDQTFLMSTEKNPQFFMEFDSSMNLQKTFQIDGIDEVSAMTYSESHVYVLSDEDATLYRLNEARNAIEKSWKLPVINPEGVCYKGDGVWIVVSDDAAQWVELKLMN
;
A
#
# COMPACT_ATOMS: atom_id res chain seq x y z
N MET A 1 48.24 -48.54 15.35
CA MET A 1 47.02 -47.98 16.04
C MET A 1 46.69 -46.63 15.42
N MET A 2 45.82 -46.61 14.45
CA MET A 2 45.46 -45.41 13.68
C MET A 2 44.06 -44.96 14.16
N ARG A 3 43.99 -43.81 14.82
CA ARG A 3 42.70 -43.25 15.29
C ARG A 3 42.02 -42.49 14.15
N LEU A 4 40.88 -43.01 13.71
CA LEU A 4 40.00 -42.41 12.74
C LEU A 4 39.21 -41.28 13.46
N ILE A 5 39.44 -40.03 13.08
CA ILE A 5 38.65 -38.89 13.54
C ILE A 5 37.52 -38.69 12.52
N ILE A 6 36.31 -39.08 12.90
CA ILE A 6 35.10 -38.79 12.13
C ILE A 6 34.67 -37.35 12.49
N SER A 7 34.89 -36.43 11.57
CA SER A 7 34.35 -35.06 11.68
C SER A 7 32.89 -35.08 11.27
N LEU A 8 31.99 -34.90 12.24
CA LEU A 8 30.56 -34.68 11.99
C LEU A 8 30.36 -33.21 11.54
N PHE A 9 30.25 -33.00 10.24
CA PHE A 9 29.84 -31.73 9.67
C PHE A 9 28.31 -31.62 9.85
N GLY A 10 27.89 -30.95 10.91
CA GLY A 10 26.47 -30.60 11.15
C GLY A 10 26.04 -29.57 10.12
N MET A 11 25.33 -30.02 9.10
CA MET A 11 24.65 -29.16 8.13
C MET A 11 23.44 -28.50 8.83
N MET A 12 23.66 -27.30 9.32
CA MET A 12 22.61 -26.47 9.87
C MET A 12 21.72 -25.98 8.71
N MET A 13 20.68 -26.75 8.38
CA MET A 13 19.65 -26.36 7.45
C MET A 13 18.85 -25.23 8.11
N SER A 14 19.16 -23.99 7.76
CA SER A 14 18.31 -22.84 8.06
C SER A 14 17.00 -23.02 7.30
N PHE A 15 15.97 -23.49 7.99
CA PHE A 15 14.60 -23.35 7.49
C PHE A 15 14.28 -21.85 7.47
N LEU A 16 14.35 -21.21 6.31
CA LEU A 16 13.66 -19.98 6.04
C LEU A 16 12.17 -20.31 6.23
N LEU A 17 11.62 -19.97 7.36
CA LEU A 17 10.18 -19.93 7.58
C LEU A 17 9.65 -18.84 6.62
N ASN A 18 9.26 -19.25 5.41
CA ASN A 18 8.46 -18.39 4.57
C ASN A 18 7.18 -18.09 5.35
N ALA A 19 6.98 -16.84 5.70
CA ALA A 19 5.75 -16.39 6.34
C ALA A 19 4.59 -16.79 5.42
N GLN A 20 3.68 -17.59 5.93
CA GLN A 20 2.58 -18.16 5.15
C GLN A 20 1.46 -17.15 5.04
N VAL A 21 0.79 -17.12 3.89
CA VAL A 21 -0.42 -16.33 3.65
C VAL A 21 -1.59 -17.27 3.45
N GLU A 22 -2.66 -17.04 4.21
CA GLU A 22 -3.92 -17.78 4.07
C GLU A 22 -4.93 -16.91 3.31
N VAL A 23 -5.38 -17.38 2.15
CA VAL A 23 -6.48 -16.72 1.41
C VAL A 23 -7.81 -17.16 2.00
N LEU A 24 -8.57 -16.19 2.49
CA LEU A 24 -9.89 -16.42 3.09
C LEU A 24 -11.01 -16.34 2.06
N LYS A 25 -10.92 -15.34 1.14
CA LYS A 25 -11.98 -15.03 0.20
C LYS A 25 -11.45 -14.32 -1.04
N ARG A 26 -12.11 -14.52 -2.17
CA ARG A 26 -11.91 -13.76 -3.41
C ARG A 26 -13.26 -13.23 -3.89
N ILE A 27 -13.35 -11.93 -4.17
CA ILE A 27 -14.56 -11.26 -4.61
C ILE A 27 -14.22 -10.55 -5.92
N PRO A 28 -15.01 -10.73 -7.00
CA PRO A 28 -14.82 -9.92 -8.20
C PRO A 28 -15.04 -8.45 -7.92
N LEU A 29 -14.12 -7.59 -8.30
CA LEU A 29 -14.31 -6.16 -8.34
C LEU A 29 -15.18 -5.76 -9.54
N ARG A 30 -16.00 -4.75 -9.35
CA ARG A 30 -16.84 -4.18 -10.43
C ARG A 30 -16.25 -2.89 -11.01
N CYS A 31 -15.31 -2.27 -10.31
CA CYS A 31 -14.48 -1.21 -10.86
C CYS A 31 -13.25 -1.86 -11.51
N SER A 32 -12.91 -1.41 -12.71
CA SER A 32 -11.73 -1.85 -13.46
C SER A 32 -10.49 -1.06 -13.04
N GLU A 33 -9.32 -1.58 -13.38
CA GLU A 33 -8.01 -0.94 -13.14
C GLU A 33 -7.91 -0.35 -11.71
N PRO A 34 -8.03 -1.18 -10.63
CA PRO A 34 -7.88 -0.68 -9.27
C PRO A 34 -6.41 -0.34 -9.00
N SER A 35 -6.14 0.89 -8.51
CA SER A 35 -4.80 1.34 -8.14
C SER A 35 -4.55 1.21 -6.63
N ASP A 36 -5.53 1.50 -5.76
CA ASP A 36 -5.35 1.37 -4.31
C ASP A 36 -6.67 1.12 -3.59
N ILE A 37 -6.59 0.75 -2.32
CA ILE A 37 -7.73 0.53 -1.42
C ILE A 37 -7.45 1.05 -0.02
N VAL A 38 -8.44 1.72 0.58
CA VAL A 38 -8.37 2.18 1.96
C VAL A 38 -9.67 1.92 2.72
N SER A 39 -9.58 1.62 4.01
CA SER A 39 -10.75 1.55 4.89
C SER A 39 -11.30 2.95 5.19
N SER A 40 -12.62 3.11 5.20
CA SER A 40 -13.25 4.35 5.66
C SER A 40 -12.85 4.68 7.12
N PRO A 41 -12.87 5.95 7.53
CA PRO A 41 -12.50 6.34 8.90
C PRO A 41 -13.32 5.65 10.01
N ASP A 42 -14.56 5.25 9.71
CA ASP A 42 -15.41 4.52 10.65
C ASP A 42 -15.32 2.99 10.52
N GLY A 43 -14.49 2.48 9.60
CA GLY A 43 -14.24 1.06 9.36
C GLY A 43 -15.40 0.28 8.75
N LYS A 44 -16.45 0.95 8.25
CA LYS A 44 -17.67 0.26 7.75
C LYS A 44 -17.66 0.01 6.25
N SER A 45 -16.89 0.79 5.51
CA SER A 45 -16.77 0.68 4.06
C SER A 45 -15.30 0.79 3.64
N PHE A 46 -15.05 0.57 2.36
CA PHE A 46 -13.73 0.63 1.74
C PHE A 46 -13.82 1.45 0.46
N PHE A 47 -12.82 2.29 0.24
CA PHE A 47 -12.72 3.08 -0.98
C PHE A 47 -11.61 2.48 -1.85
N VAL A 48 -11.95 2.17 -3.09
CA VAL A 48 -11.02 1.69 -4.13
C VAL A 48 -10.86 2.80 -5.15
N LEU A 49 -9.62 3.19 -5.43
CA LEU A 49 -9.30 4.00 -6.60
C LEU A 49 -9.31 3.11 -7.83
N ALA A 50 -9.88 3.59 -8.94
CA ALA A 50 -10.06 2.79 -10.14
C ALA A 50 -10.13 3.67 -11.40
N ASP A 51 -9.91 3.07 -12.57
CA ASP A 51 -10.06 3.69 -13.89
C ASP A 51 -9.27 5.03 -14.01
N LYS A 52 -8.20 5.22 -13.22
CA LYS A 52 -7.36 6.44 -13.20
C LYS A 52 -8.06 7.73 -12.74
N TYR A 53 -9.36 7.72 -12.52
CA TYR A 53 -10.15 8.91 -12.15
C TYR A 53 -11.37 8.60 -11.30
N ARG A 54 -11.57 7.37 -10.86
CA ARG A 54 -12.79 6.95 -10.16
C ARG A 54 -12.52 6.51 -8.74
N ILE A 55 -13.45 6.84 -7.84
CA ILE A 55 -13.52 6.32 -6.49
C ILE A 55 -14.75 5.42 -6.41
N CYS A 56 -14.55 4.16 -5.99
CA CYS A 56 -15.61 3.19 -5.77
C CYS A 56 -15.70 2.89 -4.28
N GLU A 57 -16.84 3.11 -3.67
CA GLU A 57 -17.10 2.72 -2.30
C GLU A 57 -17.71 1.31 -2.23
N TYR A 58 -17.13 0.45 -1.41
CA TYR A 58 -17.54 -0.93 -1.20
C TYR A 58 -17.95 -1.17 0.25
N SER A 59 -18.97 -2.01 0.45
CA SER A 59 -19.30 -2.55 1.76
C SER A 59 -18.24 -3.54 2.24
N ALA A 60 -18.28 -3.90 3.52
CA ALA A 60 -17.41 -4.94 4.08
C ALA A 60 -17.64 -6.34 3.46
N SER A 61 -18.74 -6.58 2.76
CA SER A 61 -19.02 -7.80 2.00
C SER A 61 -18.46 -7.76 0.56
N GLY A 62 -17.98 -6.61 0.08
CA GLY A 62 -17.47 -6.39 -1.27
C GLY A 62 -18.57 -6.01 -2.28
N GLU A 63 -19.69 -5.48 -1.80
CA GLU A 63 -20.74 -4.93 -2.67
C GLU A 63 -20.49 -3.44 -2.90
N ILE A 64 -20.63 -2.97 -4.14
CA ILE A 64 -20.47 -1.56 -4.46
C ILE A 64 -21.64 -0.76 -3.88
N LEU A 65 -21.30 0.28 -3.11
CA LEU A 65 -22.26 1.19 -2.48
C LEU A 65 -22.44 2.46 -3.30
N SER A 66 -21.33 3.02 -3.77
CA SER A 66 -21.34 4.25 -4.57
C SER A 66 -20.13 4.33 -5.50
N THR A 67 -20.22 5.16 -6.52
CA THR A 67 -19.09 5.52 -7.40
C THR A 67 -19.07 7.01 -7.62
N LYS A 68 -17.88 7.57 -7.75
CA LYS A 68 -17.69 9.00 -8.02
C LYS A 68 -16.47 9.20 -8.93
N ASP A 69 -16.69 9.95 -10.02
CA ASP A 69 -15.61 10.34 -10.91
C ASP A 69 -14.93 11.60 -10.41
N MET A 70 -13.63 11.66 -10.52
CA MET A 70 -12.75 12.78 -10.21
C MET A 70 -12.29 13.47 -11.49
N GLN A 71 -11.87 14.73 -11.39
CA GLN A 71 -11.15 15.39 -12.45
C GLN A 71 -9.65 15.12 -12.31
N SER A 72 -9.26 13.91 -12.65
CA SER A 72 -7.89 13.42 -12.59
C SER A 72 -7.52 12.68 -13.87
N LEU A 73 -6.22 12.46 -14.08
CA LEU A 73 -5.68 11.71 -15.21
C LEU A 73 -5.11 10.36 -14.78
N ASP A 74 -4.68 10.26 -13.50
CA ASP A 74 -3.96 9.06 -13.03
C ASP A 74 -3.88 9.07 -11.50
N VAL A 75 -4.94 8.61 -10.82
CA VAL A 75 -4.95 8.49 -9.35
C VAL A 75 -4.36 7.15 -8.94
N GLU A 76 -3.41 7.18 -7.98
CA GLU A 76 -2.64 6.00 -7.59
C GLU A 76 -2.83 5.64 -6.12
N GLY A 77 -2.49 6.47 -5.18
CA GLY A 77 -2.57 6.15 -3.75
C GLY A 77 -3.65 6.91 -3.00
N VAL A 78 -4.21 6.31 -1.93
CA VAL A 78 -5.21 6.96 -1.08
C VAL A 78 -5.00 6.69 0.42
N CYS A 79 -5.14 7.73 1.24
CA CYS A 79 -5.22 7.57 2.70
C CYS A 79 -6.20 8.56 3.33
N PHE A 80 -6.62 8.26 4.57
CA PHE A 80 -7.39 9.18 5.39
C PHE A 80 -6.53 9.79 6.50
N ALA A 81 -6.66 11.11 6.70
CA ALA A 81 -6.11 11.82 7.86
C ALA A 81 -7.19 12.73 8.44
N GLY A 82 -7.70 12.37 9.61
CA GLY A 82 -8.84 13.06 10.23
C GLY A 82 -10.11 12.95 9.38
N ASN A 83 -10.69 14.09 9.03
CA ASN A 83 -11.91 14.18 8.21
C ASN A 83 -11.64 14.42 6.72
N LYS A 84 -10.45 14.10 6.26
CA LYS A 84 -10.03 14.29 4.87
C LYS A 84 -9.47 13.02 4.28
N ALA A 85 -9.72 12.79 2.99
CA ALA A 85 -9.01 11.83 2.18
C ALA A 85 -7.95 12.58 1.35
N PHE A 86 -6.79 11.95 1.21
CA PHE A 86 -5.66 12.44 0.42
C PHE A 86 -5.39 11.41 -0.67
N ILE A 87 -5.46 11.85 -1.92
CA ILE A 87 -5.33 10.99 -3.09
C ILE A 87 -4.21 11.53 -3.96
N SER A 88 -3.21 10.72 -4.22
CA SER A 88 -2.12 11.07 -5.14
C SER A 88 -2.58 10.99 -6.59
N GLU A 89 -2.13 11.93 -7.38
CA GLU A 89 -2.23 11.91 -8.84
C GLU A 89 -0.82 11.97 -9.43
N GLU A 90 -0.44 10.92 -10.13
CA GLU A 90 0.91 10.76 -10.65
C GLU A 90 1.22 11.76 -11.76
N THR A 91 0.40 11.79 -12.80
CA THR A 91 0.67 12.56 -14.05
C THR A 91 0.83 14.06 -13.82
N LEU A 92 0.02 14.67 -12.93
CA LEU A 92 0.09 16.09 -12.61
C LEU A 92 0.83 16.40 -11.32
N GLN A 93 1.39 15.38 -10.65
CA GLN A 93 2.20 15.48 -9.44
C GLN A 93 1.51 16.35 -8.37
N ARG A 94 0.33 15.95 -7.96
CA ARG A 94 -0.45 16.66 -6.94
C ARG A 94 -1.21 15.70 -6.04
N ILE A 95 -1.63 16.22 -4.90
CA ILE A 95 -2.54 15.52 -3.98
C ILE A 95 -3.91 16.19 -4.08
N HIS A 96 -4.95 15.42 -4.35
CA HIS A 96 -6.32 15.84 -4.17
C HIS A 96 -6.71 15.69 -2.72
N VAL A 97 -7.21 16.74 -2.11
CA VAL A 97 -7.74 16.73 -0.75
C VAL A 97 -9.25 16.75 -0.81
N MET A 98 -9.86 15.65 -0.34
CA MET A 98 -11.29 15.43 -0.39
C MET A 98 -11.90 15.51 1.01
N ASP A 99 -13.16 15.89 1.11
CA ASP A 99 -13.95 15.65 2.31
C ASP A 99 -14.18 14.14 2.49
N ALA A 100 -13.83 13.58 3.65
CA ALA A 100 -13.85 12.14 3.88
C ALA A 100 -15.27 11.52 3.87
N THR A 101 -16.31 12.31 4.04
CA THR A 101 -17.69 11.82 4.09
C THR A 101 -18.35 11.86 2.71
N THR A 102 -18.14 12.95 1.98
CA THR A 102 -18.82 13.19 0.69
C THR A 102 -17.95 12.86 -0.50
N MET A 103 -16.65 12.62 -0.27
CA MET A 103 -15.61 12.49 -1.30
C MET A 103 -15.67 13.66 -2.31
N THR A 104 -15.99 14.86 -1.83
CA THR A 104 -15.99 16.08 -2.64
C THR A 104 -14.63 16.75 -2.51
N GLU A 105 -14.02 17.10 -3.66
CA GLU A 105 -12.74 17.79 -3.68
C GLU A 105 -12.86 19.16 -2.97
N LEU A 106 -11.98 19.39 -2.03
CA LEU A 106 -11.85 20.64 -1.29
C LEU A 106 -10.79 21.55 -1.95
N TYR A 107 -9.64 20.99 -2.28
CA TYR A 107 -8.53 21.65 -2.95
C TYR A 107 -7.48 20.62 -3.39
N THR A 108 -6.50 21.09 -4.17
CA THR A 108 -5.33 20.29 -4.55
C THR A 108 -4.04 20.87 -4.00
N ILE A 109 -3.05 20.05 -3.74
CA ILE A 109 -1.70 20.43 -3.29
C ILE A 109 -0.70 20.00 -4.35
N PRO A 110 -0.02 20.92 -5.04
CA PRO A 110 1.03 20.53 -5.98
C PRO A 110 2.23 19.97 -5.22
N LEU A 111 2.79 18.87 -5.72
CA LEU A 111 4.02 18.28 -5.20
C LEU A 111 5.21 18.71 -6.08
N HIS A 112 6.25 19.23 -5.43
CA HIS A 112 7.47 19.67 -6.10
C HIS A 112 8.63 18.75 -5.72
N HIS A 113 8.58 17.48 -6.15
CA HIS A 113 9.64 16.53 -5.81
C HIS A 113 10.65 16.26 -6.94
N GLY A 114 10.43 16.85 -8.10
CA GLY A 114 11.27 16.64 -9.30
C GLY A 114 11.10 15.24 -9.90
N GLY A 115 10.80 15.16 -11.17
CA GLY A 115 10.56 13.90 -11.86
C GLY A 115 9.86 14.14 -13.19
N GLY A 116 9.81 13.13 -14.07
CA GLY A 116 9.04 13.12 -15.28
C GLY A 116 7.56 12.83 -15.05
N ARG A 117 6.76 12.71 -16.10
CA ARG A 117 5.34 12.46 -16.06
C ARG A 117 4.96 11.15 -15.32
N ASN A 118 5.74 10.11 -15.43
CA ASN A 118 5.52 8.80 -14.78
C ASN A 118 6.56 8.59 -13.69
N GLN A 119 6.76 9.59 -12.84
CA GLN A 119 7.64 9.61 -11.68
C GLN A 119 6.99 10.40 -10.54
N GLY A 120 5.67 10.38 -10.50
CA GLY A 120 4.87 10.99 -9.46
C GLY A 120 4.82 10.16 -8.19
N VAL A 121 3.87 10.48 -7.32
CA VAL A 121 3.62 9.75 -6.10
C VAL A 121 2.65 8.61 -6.39
N GLU A 122 3.14 7.40 -6.27
CA GLU A 122 2.39 6.15 -6.44
C GLU A 122 1.59 5.83 -5.19
N ALA A 123 2.23 5.82 -4.05
CA ALA A 123 1.62 5.42 -2.80
C ALA A 123 1.66 6.52 -1.76
N ILE A 124 0.62 6.62 -0.94
CA ILE A 124 0.51 7.56 0.18
C ILE A 124 -0.13 6.88 1.40
N THR A 125 0.44 7.09 2.59
CA THR A 125 -0.19 6.67 3.84
C THR A 125 -0.05 7.72 4.93
N TRP A 126 -1.01 7.76 5.86
CA TRP A 126 -0.98 8.64 7.03
C TRP A 126 -0.50 7.88 8.26
N ILE A 127 0.59 8.33 8.87
CA ILE A 127 1.14 7.78 10.11
C ILE A 127 0.55 8.54 11.29
N ALA A 128 -0.51 7.99 11.85
CA ALA A 128 -1.31 8.68 12.87
C ALA A 128 -0.53 8.96 14.17
N SER A 129 0.42 8.09 14.54
CA SER A 129 1.27 8.27 15.74
C SER A 129 2.13 9.52 15.65
N ASP A 130 2.66 9.82 14.47
CA ASP A 130 3.63 10.88 14.23
C ASP A 130 2.99 12.12 13.60
N GLN A 131 1.75 11.98 13.12
CA GLN A 131 1.03 13.00 12.36
C GLN A 131 1.82 13.43 11.10
N THR A 132 2.34 12.45 10.36
CA THR A 132 3.08 12.64 9.12
C THR A 132 2.47 11.81 7.99
N PHE A 133 2.69 12.26 6.76
CA PHE A 133 2.45 11.46 5.57
C PHE A 133 3.75 10.79 5.14
N LEU A 134 3.66 9.53 4.74
CA LEU A 134 4.70 8.84 4.00
C LEU A 134 4.19 8.61 2.58
N MET A 135 4.97 9.04 1.61
CA MET A 135 4.71 8.89 0.18
C MET A 135 5.84 8.13 -0.47
N SER A 136 5.58 7.48 -1.60
CA SER A 136 6.60 6.82 -2.40
C SER A 136 6.39 7.09 -3.88
N THR A 137 7.48 7.16 -4.64
CA THR A 137 7.45 6.97 -6.09
C THR A 137 7.38 5.48 -6.38
N GLU A 138 6.91 5.10 -7.58
CA GLU A 138 6.84 3.70 -8.02
C GLU A 138 8.26 3.09 -8.10
N LYS A 139 9.04 3.50 -9.09
CA LYS A 139 10.38 2.98 -9.42
C LYS A 139 11.19 4.00 -10.24
N ASN A 140 12.46 3.70 -10.48
CA ASN A 140 13.37 4.37 -11.42
C ASN A 140 13.54 5.90 -11.31
N PRO A 141 13.91 6.49 -10.15
CA PRO A 141 14.26 5.82 -8.90
C PRO A 141 13.08 5.69 -7.95
N GLN A 142 12.97 4.54 -7.26
CA GLN A 142 12.10 4.40 -6.11
C GLN A 142 12.72 5.14 -4.91
N PHE A 143 11.92 5.94 -4.21
CA PHE A 143 12.28 6.54 -2.93
C PHE A 143 11.05 6.92 -2.11
N PHE A 144 11.24 6.95 -0.80
CA PHE A 144 10.23 7.38 0.17
C PHE A 144 10.43 8.85 0.53
N MET A 145 9.32 9.55 0.75
CA MET A 145 9.27 10.95 1.15
C MET A 145 8.37 11.09 2.38
N GLU A 146 8.90 11.65 3.46
CA GLU A 146 8.10 11.97 4.65
C GLU A 146 7.74 13.45 4.66
N PHE A 147 6.45 13.74 4.85
CA PHE A 147 5.90 15.09 4.92
C PHE A 147 5.23 15.29 6.28
N ASP A 148 5.30 16.51 6.81
CA ASP A 148 4.51 16.89 7.97
C ASP A 148 3.01 17.02 7.63
N SER A 149 2.17 17.25 8.65
CA SER A 149 0.72 17.43 8.48
C SER A 149 0.32 18.65 7.63
N SER A 150 1.26 19.54 7.36
CA SER A 150 1.09 20.72 6.49
C SER A 150 1.63 20.49 5.07
N MET A 151 2.01 19.25 4.74
CA MET A 151 2.60 18.84 3.46
C MET A 151 3.95 19.50 3.15
N ASN A 152 4.76 19.81 4.18
CA ASN A 152 6.15 20.21 3.99
C ASN A 152 7.04 18.96 4.01
N LEU A 153 7.87 18.79 2.98
CA LEU A 153 8.82 17.69 2.89
C LEU A 153 9.85 17.78 4.04
N GLN A 154 9.98 16.70 4.80
CA GLN A 154 10.90 16.58 5.94
C GLN A 154 12.16 15.81 5.57
N LYS A 155 12.01 14.69 4.87
CA LYS A 155 13.14 13.87 4.42
C LYS A 155 12.77 13.02 3.20
N THR A 156 13.81 12.61 2.47
CA THR A 156 13.73 11.63 1.38
C THR A 156 14.75 10.54 1.65
N PHE A 157 14.39 9.27 1.43
CA PHE A 157 15.25 8.12 1.71
C PHE A 157 14.85 6.91 0.84
N GLN A 158 15.74 5.92 0.81
CA GLN A 158 15.49 4.62 0.19
C GLN A 158 15.56 3.53 1.25
N ILE A 159 14.94 2.38 0.98
CA ILE A 159 14.99 1.19 1.83
C ILE A 159 15.55 0.05 1.00
N ASP A 160 16.67 -0.51 1.45
CA ASP A 160 17.31 -1.63 0.76
C ASP A 160 16.35 -2.82 0.62
N GLY A 161 16.25 -3.35 -0.60
CA GLY A 161 15.41 -4.51 -0.91
C GLY A 161 13.95 -4.16 -1.25
N ILE A 162 13.62 -2.88 -1.44
CA ILE A 162 12.36 -2.42 -2.04
C ILE A 162 12.73 -1.60 -3.27
N ASP A 163 12.53 -2.19 -4.44
CA ASP A 163 12.90 -1.58 -5.72
C ASP A 163 11.69 -0.97 -6.45
N GLU A 164 10.49 -1.35 -6.03
CA GLU A 164 9.22 -0.90 -6.58
C GLU A 164 8.15 -0.84 -5.46
N VAL A 165 7.22 0.11 -5.56
CA VAL A 165 6.10 0.30 -4.61
C VAL A 165 4.83 0.58 -5.38
N SER A 166 3.80 -0.25 -5.22
CA SER A 166 2.45 -0.02 -5.76
C SER A 166 1.51 0.58 -4.71
N ALA A 167 1.59 0.19 -3.45
CA ALA A 167 0.76 0.77 -2.40
C ALA A 167 1.43 0.80 -1.03
N MET A 168 0.89 1.62 -0.13
CA MET A 168 1.28 1.66 1.28
C MET A 168 0.08 1.80 2.20
N THR A 169 0.15 1.16 3.36
CA THR A 169 -0.83 1.37 4.43
C THR A 169 -0.19 1.39 5.81
N TYR A 170 -0.71 2.22 6.72
CA TYR A 170 -0.30 2.23 8.13
C TYR A 170 -1.35 1.50 8.96
N SER A 171 -0.95 0.42 9.59
CA SER A 171 -1.81 -0.38 10.47
C SER A 171 -1.01 -1.04 11.57
N GLU A 172 -1.63 -1.34 12.71
CA GLU A 172 -1.00 -2.04 13.84
C GLU A 172 0.35 -1.42 14.24
N SER A 173 0.46 -0.09 14.19
CA SER A 173 1.65 0.71 14.49
C SER A 173 2.84 0.50 13.53
N HIS A 174 2.61 -0.09 12.36
CA HIS A 174 3.63 -0.30 11.34
C HIS A 174 3.19 0.23 9.97
N VAL A 175 4.16 0.56 9.15
CA VAL A 175 3.95 0.79 7.71
C VAL A 175 4.12 -0.53 6.98
N TYR A 176 3.17 -0.82 6.11
CA TYR A 176 3.23 -1.92 5.17
C TYR A 176 3.37 -1.35 3.76
N VAL A 177 4.26 -1.95 2.98
CA VAL A 177 4.58 -1.56 1.61
C VAL A 177 4.28 -2.73 0.70
N LEU A 178 3.50 -2.50 -0.34
CA LEU A 178 3.16 -3.49 -1.36
C LEU A 178 4.02 -3.26 -2.59
N SER A 179 4.51 -4.35 -3.17
CA SER A 179 5.14 -4.39 -4.49
C SER A 179 4.34 -5.34 -5.38
N ASP A 180 3.91 -4.86 -6.55
CA ASP A 180 3.22 -5.67 -7.54
C ASP A 180 4.18 -6.56 -8.33
N GLU A 181 5.35 -6.03 -8.75
CA GLU A 181 6.37 -6.79 -9.50
C GLU A 181 6.83 -8.02 -8.73
N ASP A 182 6.97 -7.91 -7.42
CA ASP A 182 7.34 -9.00 -6.55
C ASP A 182 6.14 -9.75 -5.94
N ALA A 183 4.92 -9.23 -6.09
CA ALA A 183 3.72 -9.68 -5.36
C ALA A 183 4.02 -9.90 -3.88
N THR A 184 4.66 -8.93 -3.22
CA THR A 184 5.17 -9.05 -1.86
C THR A 184 4.66 -7.89 -0.99
N LEU A 185 4.18 -8.22 0.20
CA LEU A 185 3.88 -7.24 1.23
C LEU A 185 5.02 -7.20 2.24
N TYR A 186 5.65 -6.05 2.40
CA TYR A 186 6.71 -5.78 3.35
C TYR A 186 6.16 -5.05 4.56
N ARG A 187 6.57 -5.42 5.76
CA ARG A 187 6.39 -4.63 6.98
C ARG A 187 7.70 -3.93 7.31
N LEU A 188 7.65 -2.63 7.47
CA LEU A 188 8.80 -1.85 7.91
C LEU A 188 8.98 -1.92 9.43
N ASN A 189 10.21 -1.76 9.88
CA ASN A 189 10.52 -1.59 11.31
C ASN A 189 9.94 -0.27 11.85
N GLU A 190 9.93 -0.08 13.17
CA GLU A 190 9.41 1.14 13.82
C GLU A 190 10.06 2.43 13.31
N ALA A 191 11.37 2.38 12.99
CA ALA A 191 12.09 3.52 12.42
C ALA A 191 11.79 3.77 10.94
N ARG A 192 11.06 2.85 10.27
CA ARG A 192 10.69 2.90 8.86
C ARG A 192 11.88 3.02 7.88
N ASN A 193 13.00 2.43 8.25
CA ASN A 193 14.25 2.49 7.48
C ASN A 193 14.78 1.13 7.03
N ALA A 194 14.08 0.04 7.36
CA ALA A 194 14.43 -1.31 6.97
C ALA A 194 13.20 -2.23 6.94
N ILE A 195 13.27 -3.27 6.13
CA ILE A 195 12.28 -4.35 6.13
C ILE A 195 12.46 -5.16 7.40
N GLU A 196 11.38 -5.33 8.18
CA GLU A 196 11.34 -6.20 9.35
C GLU A 196 10.80 -7.59 9.00
N LYS A 197 9.80 -7.63 8.11
CA LYS A 197 9.14 -8.87 7.69
C LYS A 197 8.57 -8.74 6.28
N SER A 198 8.42 -9.86 5.58
CA SER A 198 7.79 -9.90 4.26
C SER A 198 6.94 -11.14 4.07
N TRP A 199 5.92 -11.02 3.21
CA TRP A 199 5.02 -12.10 2.81
C TRP A 199 4.83 -12.09 1.31
N LYS A 200 5.12 -13.21 0.66
CA LYS A 200 4.79 -13.42 -0.75
C LYS A 200 3.28 -13.65 -0.88
N LEU A 201 2.61 -12.80 -1.63
CA LEU A 201 1.16 -12.84 -1.78
C LEU A 201 0.76 -13.78 -2.93
N PRO A 202 -0.27 -14.62 -2.74
CA PRO A 202 -0.84 -15.42 -3.82
C PRO A 202 -1.88 -14.60 -4.62
N VAL A 203 -1.49 -13.38 -5.01
CA VAL A 203 -2.30 -12.41 -5.76
C VAL A 203 -1.50 -11.98 -6.98
N ILE A 204 -2.12 -11.94 -8.14
CA ILE A 204 -1.51 -11.50 -9.39
C ILE A 204 -1.68 -10.00 -9.48
N ASN A 205 -0.62 -9.27 -9.81
CA ASN A 205 -0.61 -7.82 -9.97
C ASN A 205 -1.38 -7.10 -8.83
N PRO A 206 -0.87 -7.19 -7.58
CA PRO A 206 -1.53 -6.57 -6.43
C PRO A 206 -1.23 -5.08 -6.39
N GLU A 207 -2.25 -4.23 -6.58
CA GLU A 207 -2.09 -2.77 -6.70
C GLU A 207 -2.43 -2.02 -5.41
N GLY A 208 -3.29 -2.56 -4.57
CA GLY A 208 -3.68 -1.87 -3.34
C GLY A 208 -3.81 -2.80 -2.15
N VAL A 209 -3.55 -2.27 -0.94
CA VAL A 209 -3.62 -3.05 0.29
C VAL A 209 -4.18 -2.23 1.45
N CYS A 210 -5.12 -2.82 2.22
CA CYS A 210 -5.53 -2.26 3.49
C CYS A 210 -5.82 -3.33 4.55
N TYR A 211 -5.77 -2.92 5.81
CA TYR A 211 -6.16 -3.76 6.95
C TYR A 211 -7.65 -3.64 7.21
N LYS A 212 -8.34 -4.77 7.23
CA LYS A 212 -9.79 -4.85 7.48
C LYS A 212 -10.16 -4.94 8.96
N GLY A 213 -9.22 -5.37 9.79
CA GLY A 213 -9.44 -5.72 11.20
C GLY A 213 -9.37 -7.22 11.46
N ASP A 214 -9.26 -7.62 12.72
CA ASP A 214 -9.23 -9.02 13.17
C ASP A 214 -8.16 -9.90 12.47
N GLY A 215 -7.03 -9.30 12.11
CA GLY A 215 -5.93 -9.96 11.39
C GLY A 215 -6.22 -10.19 9.91
N VAL A 216 -7.31 -9.65 9.38
CA VAL A 216 -7.69 -9.76 7.95
C VAL A 216 -7.16 -8.56 7.18
N TRP A 217 -6.55 -8.84 6.06
CA TRP A 217 -6.07 -7.89 5.07
C TRP A 217 -6.87 -8.01 3.78
N ILE A 218 -7.01 -6.91 3.07
CA ILE A 218 -7.58 -6.85 1.74
C ILE A 218 -6.49 -6.43 0.79
N VAL A 219 -6.38 -7.14 -0.33
CA VAL A 219 -5.53 -6.78 -1.46
C VAL A 219 -6.41 -6.69 -2.69
N VAL A 220 -6.28 -5.63 -3.47
CA VAL A 220 -6.93 -5.51 -4.77
C VAL A 220 -5.92 -5.85 -5.86
N SER A 221 -6.40 -6.53 -6.91
CA SER A 221 -5.62 -6.97 -8.05
C SER A 221 -6.21 -6.38 -9.31
N ASP A 222 -5.37 -5.74 -10.13
CA ASP A 222 -5.78 -5.18 -11.41
C ASP A 222 -6.07 -6.29 -12.43
N ASP A 223 -5.06 -7.07 -12.81
CA ASP A 223 -5.16 -8.11 -13.83
C ASP A 223 -6.28 -9.14 -13.58
N ALA A 224 -6.52 -9.47 -12.31
CA ALA A 224 -7.56 -10.40 -11.92
C ALA A 224 -8.92 -9.72 -11.65
N ALA A 225 -8.98 -8.39 -11.60
CA ALA A 225 -10.13 -7.60 -11.17
C ALA A 225 -10.76 -8.18 -9.90
N GLN A 226 -9.97 -8.37 -8.86
CA GLN A 226 -10.37 -9.07 -7.63
C GLN A 226 -10.00 -8.27 -6.37
N TRP A 227 -10.88 -8.38 -5.40
CA TRP A 227 -10.66 -8.13 -3.98
C TRP A 227 -10.32 -9.46 -3.31
N VAL A 228 -9.18 -9.57 -2.68
CA VAL A 228 -8.71 -10.79 -2.01
C VAL A 228 -8.59 -10.53 -0.51
N GLU A 229 -9.35 -11.25 0.30
CA GLU A 229 -9.18 -11.24 1.76
C GLU A 229 -8.19 -12.32 2.17
N LEU A 230 -7.23 -11.96 3.00
CA LEU A 230 -6.16 -12.87 3.44
C LEU A 230 -5.72 -12.61 4.88
N LYS A 231 -5.05 -13.61 5.48
CA LYS A 231 -4.34 -13.48 6.76
C LYS A 231 -2.85 -13.67 6.54
N LEU A 232 -2.07 -12.79 7.19
CA LEU A 232 -0.62 -12.91 7.27
C LEU A 232 -0.26 -13.77 8.48
N MET A 233 0.35 -14.93 8.23
CA MET A 233 0.77 -15.84 9.31
C MET A 233 2.15 -15.44 9.84
N ASN A 234 2.37 -15.64 11.13
CA ASN A 234 3.64 -15.32 11.80
C ASN A 234 4.71 -16.38 11.57
#